data_59f6caee0992f9dee35d1dfdfba8c627
#
_entry.id   59f6caee0992f9dee35d1dfdfba8c627
#
_cell.length_a   1.000
_cell.length_b   1.000
_cell.length_c   1.000
_cell.angle_alpha   90.00
_cell.angle_beta   90.00
_cell.angle_gamma   90.00
#
_symmetry.space_group_name_H-M   'P 1'
#
loop_
_entity.id
_entity.type
_entity.pdbx_description
1 polymer ?
#
loop_
_entity_poly.entity_id
_entity_poly.type
_entity_poly.pdbx_seq_one_letter_code
_entity_poly.pdbx_strand_id
1 'polypeptide(L)'
;MDTVIHLAQSSRYRDFPDGAEDVFQVNLSSTGKLLEYARRSGATRFIAASTGGIYRPGIAPLSEDSEILGPSELGYYYSTKLASEMLAATYRPFMDIHILRIFFMYGLGQRQEMFLPSLISKVRNQQAVFLNGNEGIRVNPVRAADVARSLIKLIEEGGPETINVAGPYVASIKEIATHIGARVAERPRFEIIESRPDIVADTECFDALLDQPAVEVIRGLDELLTIERDW
;
A
#
# COMPACT_ATOMS: atom_id res chain seq x y z
N MET A 1 -27.80 4.56 0.30
CA MET A 1 -26.45 3.99 0.13
C MET A 1 -25.65 4.44 1.35
N ASP A 2 -25.16 3.50 2.14
CA ASP A 2 -24.65 3.85 3.47
C ASP A 2 -23.13 4.12 3.46
N THR A 3 -22.38 3.49 2.55
CA THR A 3 -20.94 3.62 2.46
C THR A 3 -20.46 3.79 1.01
N VAL A 4 -19.51 4.67 0.79
CA VAL A 4 -18.77 4.80 -0.47
C VAL A 4 -17.33 4.36 -0.23
N ILE A 5 -16.82 3.44 -1.07
CA ILE A 5 -15.43 2.98 -1.02
C ILE A 5 -14.71 3.44 -2.29
N HIS A 6 -13.66 4.21 -2.13
CA HIS A 6 -12.86 4.74 -3.21
C HIS A 6 -11.46 4.14 -3.24
N LEU A 7 -11.28 3.09 -4.04
CA LEU A 7 -10.01 2.38 -4.22
C LEU A 7 -9.34 2.70 -5.57
N ALA A 8 -9.94 3.58 -6.38
CA ALA A 8 -9.40 3.88 -7.70
C ALA A 8 -8.03 4.56 -7.61
N GLN A 9 -7.15 4.13 -8.50
CA GLN A 9 -5.82 4.71 -8.69
C GLN A 9 -5.48 4.71 -10.17
N SER A 10 -4.90 5.80 -10.67
CA SER A 10 -4.40 5.87 -12.04
C SER A 10 -3.37 4.77 -12.30
N SER A 11 -3.50 4.11 -13.44
CA SER A 11 -2.49 3.16 -13.92
C SER A 11 -1.18 3.85 -14.31
N ARG A 12 -1.22 5.14 -14.59
CA ARG A 12 -0.10 5.98 -15.04
C ARG A 12 0.63 6.72 -13.91
N TYR A 13 0.45 6.28 -12.66
CA TYR A 13 0.98 6.98 -11.46
C TYR A 13 2.52 7.15 -11.44
N ARG A 14 3.25 6.38 -12.30
CA ARG A 14 4.71 6.46 -12.47
C ARG A 14 5.14 7.26 -13.70
N ASP A 15 4.21 7.67 -14.54
CA ASP A 15 4.49 8.28 -15.86
C ASP A 15 4.53 9.81 -15.79
N PHE A 16 5.02 10.38 -14.71
CA PHE A 16 5.17 11.83 -14.62
C PHE A 16 6.36 12.31 -15.48
N PRO A 17 6.21 13.38 -16.29
CA PRO A 17 5.04 14.28 -16.37
C PRO A 17 3.92 13.83 -17.32
N ASP A 18 4.15 12.85 -18.23
CA ASP A 18 3.21 12.51 -19.31
C ASP A 18 1.87 11.92 -18.81
N GLY A 19 1.88 11.30 -17.64
CA GLY A 19 0.68 10.76 -16.96
C GLY A 19 0.00 11.73 -16.01
N ALA A 20 0.48 12.97 -15.87
CA ALA A 20 0.04 13.88 -14.81
C ALA A 20 -1.47 14.16 -14.82
N GLU A 21 -2.06 14.41 -16.00
CA GLU A 21 -3.49 14.67 -16.14
C GLU A 21 -4.33 13.45 -15.70
N ASP A 22 -3.98 12.26 -16.14
CA ASP A 22 -4.68 11.03 -15.77
C ASP A 22 -4.60 10.78 -14.24
N VAL A 23 -3.40 10.95 -13.66
CA VAL A 23 -3.19 10.81 -12.21
C VAL A 23 -4.02 11.84 -11.44
N PHE A 24 -4.07 13.09 -11.88
CA PHE A 24 -4.89 14.13 -11.26
C PHE A 24 -6.38 13.78 -11.33
N GLN A 25 -6.88 13.39 -12.50
CA GLN A 25 -8.30 13.09 -12.71
C GLN A 25 -8.74 11.87 -11.89
N VAL A 26 -7.94 10.80 -11.89
CA VAL A 26 -8.30 9.56 -11.19
C VAL A 26 -8.08 9.67 -9.68
N ASN A 27 -6.97 10.25 -9.22
CA ASN A 27 -6.66 10.24 -7.80
C ASN A 27 -7.33 11.40 -7.02
N LEU A 28 -7.35 12.61 -7.58
CA LEU A 28 -7.79 13.80 -6.84
C LEU A 28 -9.17 14.28 -7.28
N SER A 29 -9.39 14.53 -8.57
CA SER A 29 -10.66 15.04 -9.09
C SER A 29 -11.82 14.07 -8.81
N SER A 30 -11.59 12.76 -9.01
CA SER A 30 -12.60 11.74 -8.70
C SER A 30 -12.94 11.68 -7.21
N THR A 31 -11.93 11.82 -6.33
CA THR A 31 -12.15 11.85 -4.87
C THR A 31 -13.11 12.99 -4.50
N GLY A 32 -12.85 14.22 -4.98
CA GLY A 32 -13.73 15.35 -4.71
C GLY A 32 -15.17 15.13 -5.21
N LYS A 33 -15.32 14.58 -6.42
CA LYS A 33 -16.64 14.27 -7.00
C LYS A 33 -17.38 13.19 -6.20
N LEU A 34 -16.68 12.14 -5.77
CA LEU A 34 -17.26 11.05 -4.99
C LEU A 34 -17.63 11.48 -3.56
N LEU A 35 -16.84 12.32 -2.93
CA LEU A 35 -17.16 12.91 -1.62
C LEU A 35 -18.47 13.72 -1.68
N GLU A 36 -18.60 14.59 -2.69
CA GLU A 36 -19.84 15.39 -2.85
C GLU A 36 -21.03 14.50 -3.24
N TYR A 37 -20.82 13.49 -4.06
CA TYR A 37 -21.86 12.49 -4.36
C TYR A 37 -22.29 11.74 -3.09
N ALA A 38 -21.34 11.27 -2.28
CA ALA A 38 -21.63 10.58 -1.01
C ALA A 38 -22.45 11.47 -0.08
N ARG A 39 -22.04 12.72 0.12
CA ARG A 39 -22.75 13.70 0.95
C ARG A 39 -24.19 13.92 0.46
N ARG A 40 -24.40 14.15 -0.84
CA ARG A 40 -25.73 14.37 -1.41
C ARG A 40 -26.63 13.15 -1.37
N SER A 41 -26.04 11.96 -1.44
CA SER A 41 -26.78 10.68 -1.36
C SER A 41 -27.11 10.28 0.07
N GLY A 42 -26.69 11.05 1.09
CA GLY A 42 -26.91 10.72 2.48
C GLY A 42 -26.07 9.53 2.95
N ALA A 43 -24.91 9.27 2.32
CA ALA A 43 -23.97 8.27 2.79
C ALA A 43 -23.45 8.67 4.17
N THR A 44 -23.35 7.69 5.07
CA THR A 44 -22.86 7.91 6.44
C THR A 44 -21.37 7.70 6.56
N ARG A 45 -20.74 7.06 5.54
CA ARG A 45 -19.31 6.69 5.57
C ARG A 45 -18.64 6.80 4.20
N PHE A 46 -17.38 7.23 4.20
CA PHE A 46 -16.51 7.26 3.04
C PHE A 46 -15.15 6.65 3.39
N ILE A 47 -14.73 5.64 2.65
CA ILE A 47 -13.47 4.93 2.85
C ILE A 47 -12.58 5.16 1.62
N ALA A 48 -11.37 5.70 1.80
CA ALA A 48 -10.45 5.98 0.71
C ALA A 48 -9.11 5.29 0.87
N ALA A 49 -8.61 4.71 -0.23
CA ALA A 49 -7.26 4.18 -0.28
C ALA A 49 -6.25 5.31 -0.52
N SER A 50 -5.31 5.45 0.40
CA SER A 50 -4.11 6.26 0.31
C SER A 50 -2.85 5.38 0.30
N THR A 51 -1.71 5.92 0.66
CA THR A 51 -0.42 5.24 0.59
C THR A 51 0.50 5.62 1.74
N GLY A 52 1.24 4.66 2.28
CA GLY A 52 2.32 4.93 3.23
C GLY A 52 3.53 5.64 2.62
N GLY A 53 3.61 5.74 1.29
CA GLY A 53 4.70 6.46 0.62
C GLY A 53 4.72 7.97 0.82
N ILE A 54 3.72 8.54 1.51
CA ILE A 54 3.71 9.96 1.90
C ILE A 54 4.57 10.26 3.12
N TYR A 55 4.89 9.26 3.93
CA TYR A 55 5.69 9.46 5.13
C TYR A 55 7.18 9.66 4.82
N ARG A 56 7.82 10.42 5.70
CA ARG A 56 9.28 10.49 5.75
C ARG A 56 9.84 9.18 6.32
N PRO A 57 10.60 8.38 5.54
CA PRO A 57 11.23 7.17 6.06
C PRO A 57 12.16 7.48 7.24
N GLY A 58 12.19 6.61 8.24
CA GLY A 58 12.95 6.80 9.47
C GLY A 58 13.48 5.49 10.06
N ILE A 59 14.02 5.57 11.28
CA ILE A 59 14.56 4.42 12.01
C ILE A 59 13.46 3.62 12.70
N ALA A 60 12.44 4.32 13.23
CA ALA A 60 11.30 3.70 13.91
C ALA A 60 10.18 3.33 12.91
N PRO A 61 9.29 2.37 13.24
CA PRO A 61 8.09 2.15 12.48
C PRO A 61 7.26 3.42 12.34
N LEU A 62 6.66 3.60 11.18
CA LEU A 62 5.87 4.78 10.82
C LEU A 62 4.45 4.62 11.37
N SER A 63 4.09 5.42 12.37
CA SER A 63 2.72 5.54 12.88
C SER A 63 1.90 6.51 12.03
N GLU A 64 0.59 6.59 12.26
CA GLU A 64 -0.31 7.51 11.56
C GLU A 64 0.04 8.98 11.79
N ASP A 65 0.72 9.29 12.91
CA ASP A 65 1.19 10.62 13.29
C ASP A 65 2.63 10.92 12.84
N SER A 66 3.29 9.99 12.14
CA SER A 66 4.65 10.17 11.64
C SER A 66 4.75 11.32 10.64
N GLU A 67 5.92 11.95 10.57
CA GLU A 67 6.20 13.09 9.70
C GLU A 67 5.94 12.73 8.23
N ILE A 68 5.21 13.60 7.55
CA ILE A 68 4.96 13.51 6.10
C ILE A 68 6.09 14.21 5.35
N LEU A 69 6.47 13.67 4.19
CA LEU A 69 7.45 14.28 3.28
C LEU A 69 7.06 15.73 2.93
N GLY A 70 8.04 16.59 2.85
CA GLY A 70 7.84 17.97 2.41
C GLY A 70 7.41 18.06 0.93
N PRO A 71 6.84 19.20 0.51
CA PRO A 71 6.31 19.35 -0.86
C PRO A 71 7.33 19.09 -1.97
N SER A 72 8.61 19.37 -1.74
CA SER A 72 9.70 19.12 -2.71
C SER A 72 10.13 17.64 -2.80
N GLU A 73 9.72 16.79 -1.84
CA GLU A 73 10.15 15.39 -1.71
C GLU A 73 9.07 14.41 -2.14
N LEU A 74 7.78 14.79 -2.01
CA LEU A 74 6.62 13.91 -2.26
C LEU A 74 6.55 13.40 -3.71
N GLY A 75 6.91 14.18 -4.70
CA GLY A 75 6.62 13.87 -6.09
C GLY A 75 5.11 13.90 -6.41
N TYR A 76 4.78 13.81 -7.70
CA TYR A 76 3.42 14.09 -8.17
C TYR A 76 2.35 13.12 -7.63
N TYR A 77 2.62 11.83 -7.70
CA TYR A 77 1.67 10.81 -7.24
C TYR A 77 1.31 10.94 -5.76
N TYR A 78 2.33 11.01 -4.89
CA TYR A 78 2.09 11.14 -3.45
C TYR A 78 1.43 12.48 -3.09
N SER A 79 1.74 13.55 -3.83
CA SER A 79 1.06 14.83 -3.68
C SER A 79 -0.44 14.72 -3.98
N THR A 80 -0.85 13.99 -5.03
CA THR A 80 -2.29 13.80 -5.34
C THR A 80 -2.98 12.94 -4.27
N LYS A 81 -2.31 11.93 -3.71
CA LYS A 81 -2.86 11.11 -2.61
C LYS A 81 -3.03 11.93 -1.33
N LEU A 82 -2.02 12.69 -0.93
CA LEU A 82 -2.11 13.56 0.24
C LEU A 82 -3.18 14.65 0.08
N ALA A 83 -3.27 15.27 -1.09
CA ALA A 83 -4.33 16.24 -1.38
C ALA A 83 -5.73 15.59 -1.29
N SER A 84 -5.87 14.34 -1.70
CA SER A 84 -7.13 13.58 -1.56
C SER A 84 -7.49 13.31 -0.10
N GLU A 85 -6.51 13.00 0.76
CA GLU A 85 -6.73 12.88 2.22
C GLU A 85 -7.20 14.21 2.81
N MET A 86 -6.54 15.31 2.45
CA MET A 86 -6.91 16.66 2.91
C MET A 86 -8.33 17.04 2.49
N LEU A 87 -8.73 16.75 1.24
CA LEU A 87 -10.11 16.96 0.78
C LEU A 87 -11.10 16.10 1.58
N ALA A 88 -10.81 14.81 1.75
CA ALA A 88 -11.68 13.90 2.48
C ALA A 88 -11.89 14.38 3.93
N ALA A 89 -10.84 14.83 4.59
CA ALA A 89 -10.92 15.35 5.97
C ALA A 89 -11.90 16.52 6.12
N THR A 90 -12.12 17.33 5.09
CA THR A 90 -13.11 18.44 5.14
C THR A 90 -14.55 17.97 5.17
N TYR A 91 -14.82 16.69 4.84
CA TYR A 91 -16.17 16.09 4.88
C TYR A 91 -16.52 15.42 6.18
N ARG A 92 -15.63 15.35 7.17
CA ARG A 92 -15.88 14.77 8.52
C ARG A 92 -17.12 15.33 9.22
N PRO A 93 -17.50 16.61 9.09
CA PRO A 93 -18.75 17.10 9.69
C PRO A 93 -20.03 16.48 9.10
N PHE A 94 -19.93 15.76 7.97
CA PHE A 94 -21.09 15.23 7.24
C PHE A 94 -21.16 13.71 7.24
N MET A 95 -20.02 13.01 7.39
CA MET A 95 -19.94 11.55 7.36
C MET A 95 -18.63 11.05 7.98
N ASP A 96 -18.59 9.79 8.39
CA ASP A 96 -17.36 9.14 8.85
C ASP A 96 -16.38 8.99 7.68
N ILE A 97 -15.15 9.45 7.87
CA ILE A 97 -14.07 9.38 6.87
C ILE A 97 -12.98 8.44 7.37
N HIS A 98 -12.66 7.41 6.59
CA HIS A 98 -11.56 6.48 6.87
C HIS A 98 -10.55 6.50 5.74
N ILE A 99 -9.29 6.78 6.06
CA ILE A 99 -8.17 6.83 5.13
C ILE A 99 -7.26 5.62 5.40
N LEU A 100 -7.09 4.77 4.40
CA LEU A 100 -6.19 3.62 4.48
C LEU A 100 -4.87 3.95 3.79
N ARG A 101 -3.80 4.17 4.56
CA ARG A 101 -2.44 4.35 4.06
C ARG A 101 -1.80 2.97 3.87
N ILE A 102 -1.90 2.45 2.65
CA ILE A 102 -1.51 1.08 2.31
C ILE A 102 -0.02 1.01 2.01
N PHE A 103 0.66 0.01 2.61
CA PHE A 103 2.09 -0.27 2.42
C PHE A 103 2.27 -1.59 1.65
N PHE A 104 2.93 -1.53 0.48
CA PHE A 104 3.37 -2.71 -0.28
C PHE A 104 2.33 -3.84 -0.39
N MET A 105 1.08 -3.51 -0.71
CA MET A 105 0.04 -4.52 -0.90
C MET A 105 0.43 -5.53 -1.98
N TYR A 106 0.10 -6.81 -1.76
CA TYR A 106 0.31 -7.88 -2.73
C TYR A 106 -0.89 -8.83 -2.81
N GLY A 107 -1.02 -9.54 -3.94
CA GLY A 107 -2.09 -10.51 -4.15
C GLY A 107 -2.20 -10.96 -5.60
N LEU A 108 -3.09 -11.93 -5.84
CA LEU A 108 -3.38 -12.44 -7.18
C LEU A 108 -3.89 -11.35 -8.12
N GLY A 109 -3.54 -11.44 -9.40
CA GLY A 109 -3.96 -10.49 -10.42
C GLY A 109 -3.25 -9.12 -10.36
N GLN A 110 -2.25 -8.97 -9.51
CA GLN A 110 -1.46 -7.75 -9.42
C GLN A 110 -0.59 -7.58 -10.66
N ARG A 111 -0.44 -6.33 -11.14
CA ARG A 111 0.39 -6.04 -12.32
C ARG A 111 1.86 -6.32 -12.05
N GLN A 112 2.59 -6.77 -13.11
CA GLN A 112 3.99 -7.20 -13.02
C GLN A 112 4.96 -6.10 -12.56
N GLU A 113 4.62 -4.82 -12.74
CA GLU A 113 5.43 -3.69 -12.32
C GLU A 113 5.34 -3.41 -10.80
N MET A 114 4.39 -4.04 -10.11
CA MET A 114 4.25 -3.87 -8.67
C MET A 114 5.37 -4.59 -7.91
N PHE A 115 5.57 -4.22 -6.65
CA PHE A 115 6.74 -4.61 -5.86
C PHE A 115 6.99 -6.13 -5.84
N LEU A 116 6.06 -6.93 -5.31
CA LEU A 116 6.29 -8.37 -5.18
C LEU A 116 6.25 -9.12 -6.53
N PRO A 117 5.30 -8.86 -7.45
CA PRO A 117 5.36 -9.45 -8.78
C PRO A 117 6.66 -9.17 -9.52
N SER A 118 7.15 -7.92 -9.47
CA SER A 118 8.44 -7.55 -10.07
C SER A 118 9.61 -8.30 -9.43
N LEU A 119 9.62 -8.44 -8.11
CA LEU A 119 10.65 -9.18 -7.38
C LEU A 119 10.63 -10.67 -7.74
N ILE A 120 9.45 -11.29 -7.80
CA ILE A 120 9.27 -12.69 -8.25
C ILE A 120 9.80 -12.86 -9.68
N SER A 121 9.42 -11.97 -10.60
CA SER A 121 9.88 -11.99 -11.98
C SER A 121 11.40 -11.88 -12.09
N LYS A 122 12.02 -10.97 -11.34
CA LYS A 122 13.49 -10.82 -11.33
C LYS A 122 14.19 -12.09 -10.86
N VAL A 123 13.71 -12.71 -9.79
CA VAL A 123 14.30 -13.95 -9.26
C VAL A 123 14.15 -15.10 -10.28
N ARG A 124 12.94 -15.31 -10.84
CA ARG A 124 12.67 -16.35 -11.85
C ARG A 124 13.55 -16.20 -13.10
N ASN A 125 13.77 -14.95 -13.53
CA ASN A 125 14.51 -14.65 -14.77
C ASN A 125 16.00 -14.39 -14.51
N GLN A 126 16.53 -14.69 -13.33
CA GLN A 126 17.96 -14.49 -12.97
C GLN A 126 18.43 -13.03 -13.17
N GLN A 127 17.51 -12.07 -13.08
CA GLN A 127 17.82 -10.64 -13.15
C GLN A 127 18.34 -10.13 -11.79
N ALA A 128 19.12 -9.06 -11.82
CA ALA A 128 19.65 -8.46 -10.60
C ALA A 128 18.54 -7.89 -9.71
N VAL A 129 18.58 -8.25 -8.43
CA VAL A 129 17.81 -7.63 -7.35
C VAL A 129 18.72 -6.62 -6.66
N PHE A 130 18.38 -5.34 -6.79
CA PHE A 130 19.14 -4.26 -6.17
C PHE A 130 18.81 -4.16 -4.68
N LEU A 131 19.83 -4.23 -3.83
CA LEU A 131 19.73 -4.11 -2.38
C LEU A 131 20.27 -2.75 -1.92
N ASN A 132 19.45 -1.95 -1.26
CA ASN A 132 19.93 -0.75 -0.57
C ASN A 132 20.67 -1.17 0.72
N GLY A 133 22.01 -1.16 0.68
CA GLY A 133 22.84 -1.80 1.69
C GLY A 133 22.84 -3.33 1.57
N ASN A 134 23.41 -4.02 2.56
CA ASN A 134 23.66 -5.47 2.47
C ASN A 134 22.39 -6.36 2.49
N GLU A 135 21.32 -5.88 3.11
CA GLU A 135 20.06 -6.63 3.27
C GLU A 135 18.91 -6.05 2.41
N GLY A 136 19.10 -4.86 1.81
CA GLY A 136 18.03 -4.06 1.26
C GLY A 136 17.22 -3.38 2.37
N ILE A 137 16.27 -2.53 1.99
CA ILE A 137 15.34 -1.92 2.96
C ILE A 137 14.45 -3.00 3.58
N ARG A 138 14.00 -2.73 4.82
CA ARG A 138 12.98 -3.54 5.49
C ARG A 138 11.61 -2.96 5.19
N VAL A 139 10.65 -3.85 4.99
CA VAL A 139 9.25 -3.54 4.66
C VAL A 139 8.33 -4.53 5.33
N ASN A 140 7.06 -4.20 5.48
CA ASN A 140 6.03 -5.12 5.98
C ASN A 140 4.83 -5.20 4.99
N PRO A 141 4.96 -5.96 3.89
CA PRO A 141 3.93 -6.09 2.87
C PRO A 141 2.64 -6.71 3.42
N VAL A 142 1.49 -6.22 2.93
CA VAL A 142 0.17 -6.68 3.33
C VAL A 142 -0.53 -7.44 2.20
N ARG A 143 -1.20 -8.54 2.53
CA ARG A 143 -1.99 -9.31 1.57
C ARG A 143 -3.29 -8.58 1.24
N ALA A 144 -3.67 -8.51 -0.04
CA ALA A 144 -4.89 -7.83 -0.51
C ALA A 144 -6.17 -8.38 0.16
N ALA A 145 -6.22 -9.68 0.49
CA ALA A 145 -7.33 -10.27 1.22
C ALA A 145 -7.47 -9.70 2.66
N ASP A 146 -6.35 -9.35 3.30
CA ASP A 146 -6.37 -8.77 4.64
C ASP A 146 -6.82 -7.30 4.59
N VAL A 147 -6.43 -6.57 3.55
CA VAL A 147 -6.99 -5.24 3.25
C VAL A 147 -8.50 -5.32 3.03
N ALA A 148 -8.98 -6.32 2.27
CA ALA A 148 -10.42 -6.51 2.06
C ALA A 148 -11.17 -6.79 3.36
N ARG A 149 -10.59 -7.59 4.28
CA ARG A 149 -11.18 -7.82 5.62
C ARG A 149 -11.33 -6.52 6.41
N SER A 150 -10.30 -5.66 6.40
CA SER A 150 -10.38 -4.37 7.09
C SER A 150 -11.44 -3.45 6.50
N LEU A 151 -11.64 -3.48 5.19
CA LEU A 151 -12.72 -2.72 4.54
C LEU A 151 -14.11 -3.19 5.01
N ILE A 152 -14.32 -4.52 5.12
CA ILE A 152 -15.56 -5.09 5.63
C ILE A 152 -15.82 -4.61 7.06
N LYS A 153 -14.81 -4.67 7.92
CA LYS A 153 -14.90 -4.19 9.31
C LYS A 153 -15.24 -2.70 9.37
N LEU A 154 -14.59 -1.87 8.59
CA LEU A 154 -14.89 -0.44 8.53
C LEU A 154 -16.31 -0.16 8.03
N ILE A 155 -16.86 -0.98 7.12
CA ILE A 155 -18.25 -0.86 6.67
C ILE A 155 -19.23 -1.19 7.78
N GLU A 156 -18.96 -2.25 8.54
CA GLU A 156 -19.86 -2.78 9.57
C GLU A 156 -19.80 -1.97 10.87
N GLU A 157 -18.60 -1.71 11.37
CA GLU A 157 -18.35 -1.20 12.71
C GLU A 157 -17.80 0.24 12.75
N GLY A 158 -17.25 0.72 11.62
CA GLY A 158 -16.45 1.95 11.60
C GLY A 158 -15.03 1.70 12.15
N GLY A 159 -14.34 2.76 12.56
CA GLY A 159 -13.00 2.64 13.08
C GLY A 159 -12.23 3.96 13.11
N PRO A 160 -10.89 3.92 13.22
CA PRO A 160 -10.05 5.10 13.21
C PRO A 160 -10.17 5.89 11.90
N GLU A 161 -9.92 7.20 11.97
CA GLU A 161 -9.97 8.11 10.81
C GLU A 161 -8.85 7.85 9.80
N THR A 162 -7.68 7.47 10.27
CA THR A 162 -6.51 7.12 9.45
C THR A 162 -5.91 5.82 9.98
N ILE A 163 -5.53 4.92 9.08
CA ILE A 163 -5.03 3.59 9.42
C ILE A 163 -3.85 3.27 8.50
N ASN A 164 -2.72 2.91 9.08
CA ASN A 164 -1.63 2.28 8.35
C ASN A 164 -1.96 0.82 8.09
N VAL A 165 -2.04 0.45 6.82
CA VAL A 165 -2.41 -0.90 6.40
C VAL A 165 -1.17 -1.62 5.90
N ALA A 166 -0.60 -2.47 6.74
CA ALA A 166 0.61 -3.24 6.46
C ALA A 166 0.52 -4.64 7.06
N GLY A 167 1.45 -5.51 6.68
CA GLY A 167 1.53 -6.87 7.22
C GLY A 167 2.21 -6.91 8.60
N PRO A 168 1.98 -7.98 9.39
CA PRO A 168 2.51 -8.09 10.75
C PRO A 168 4.00 -8.46 10.77
N TYR A 169 4.57 -8.90 9.66
CA TYR A 169 5.94 -9.38 9.58
C TYR A 169 6.83 -8.40 8.80
N VAL A 170 7.88 -7.94 9.44
CA VAL A 170 8.91 -7.07 8.84
C VAL A 170 10.00 -7.91 8.22
N ALA A 171 10.17 -7.84 6.91
CA ALA A 171 11.20 -8.57 6.18
C ALA A 171 12.12 -7.62 5.38
N SER A 172 13.37 -8.00 5.19
CA SER A 172 14.27 -7.33 4.25
C SER A 172 13.98 -7.75 2.80
N ILE A 173 14.34 -6.92 1.84
CA ILE A 173 14.24 -7.28 0.41
C ILE A 173 15.02 -8.55 0.11
N LYS A 174 16.19 -8.74 0.72
CA LYS A 174 17.03 -9.92 0.57
C LYS A 174 16.34 -11.18 1.12
N GLU A 175 15.73 -11.08 2.30
CA GLU A 175 14.98 -12.18 2.91
C GLU A 175 13.82 -12.61 2.00
N ILE A 176 13.00 -11.67 1.54
CA ILE A 176 11.87 -11.93 0.64
C ILE A 176 12.37 -12.60 -0.67
N ALA A 177 13.40 -12.03 -1.31
CA ALA A 177 13.96 -12.57 -2.55
C ALA A 177 14.56 -13.97 -2.36
N THR A 178 15.23 -14.21 -1.23
CA THR A 178 15.80 -15.51 -0.90
C THR A 178 14.70 -16.56 -0.71
N HIS A 179 13.62 -16.19 -0.03
CA HIS A 179 12.45 -17.06 0.14
C HIS A 179 11.80 -17.39 -1.22
N ILE A 180 11.59 -16.38 -2.09
CA ILE A 180 11.09 -16.61 -3.44
C ILE A 180 12.00 -17.58 -4.20
N GLY A 181 13.33 -17.36 -4.14
CA GLY A 181 14.31 -18.21 -4.80
C GLY A 181 14.22 -19.68 -4.38
N ALA A 182 14.06 -19.94 -3.08
CA ALA A 182 13.86 -21.30 -2.56
C ALA A 182 12.58 -21.96 -3.11
N ARG A 183 11.51 -21.19 -3.34
CA ARG A 183 10.22 -21.69 -3.85
C ARG A 183 10.21 -21.93 -5.36
N VAL A 184 10.99 -21.15 -6.12
CA VAL A 184 11.10 -21.28 -7.58
C VAL A 184 12.32 -22.07 -8.04
N ALA A 185 13.11 -22.61 -7.10
CA ALA A 185 14.35 -23.37 -7.33
C ALA A 185 15.44 -22.55 -8.07
N GLU A 186 15.52 -21.24 -7.80
CA GLU A 186 16.47 -20.30 -8.38
C GLU A 186 17.25 -19.55 -7.30
N ARG A 187 18.51 -19.19 -7.57
CA ARG A 187 19.29 -18.36 -6.65
C ARG A 187 19.17 -16.89 -7.04
N PRO A 188 18.65 -16.02 -6.15
CA PRO A 188 18.61 -14.59 -6.43
C PRO A 188 20.01 -14.01 -6.67
N ARG A 189 20.13 -13.13 -7.66
CA ARG A 189 21.35 -12.37 -7.93
C ARG A 189 21.22 -11.00 -7.28
N PHE A 190 22.08 -10.69 -6.31
CA PHE A 190 22.06 -9.44 -5.60
C PHE A 190 23.12 -8.46 -6.11
N GLU A 191 22.75 -7.20 -6.27
CA GLU A 191 23.63 -6.07 -6.50
C GLU A 191 23.42 -5.02 -5.42
N ILE A 192 24.47 -4.67 -4.69
CA ILE A 192 24.40 -3.73 -3.56
C ILE A 192 24.50 -2.30 -4.12
N ILE A 193 23.55 -1.47 -3.71
CA ILE A 193 23.52 -0.04 -4.01
C ILE A 193 23.51 0.77 -2.70
N GLU A 194 23.50 2.10 -2.81
CA GLU A 194 23.48 3.00 -1.67
C GLU A 194 22.37 2.65 -0.68
N SER A 195 22.68 2.69 0.61
CA SER A 195 21.73 2.40 1.69
C SER A 195 20.62 3.46 1.74
N ARG A 196 19.40 3.01 2.04
CA ARG A 196 18.24 3.87 2.27
C ARG A 196 17.55 3.47 3.56
N PRO A 197 16.81 4.38 4.19
CA PRO A 197 15.99 4.07 5.35
C PRO A 197 14.94 3.00 5.06
N ASP A 198 14.56 2.25 6.09
CA ASP A 198 13.46 1.29 6.06
C ASP A 198 12.11 1.99 5.85
N ILE A 199 11.16 1.25 5.31
CA ILE A 199 9.77 1.70 5.13
C ILE A 199 8.87 0.67 5.81
N VAL A 200 8.76 0.78 7.12
CA VAL A 200 8.02 -0.14 7.99
C VAL A 200 6.89 0.64 8.65
N ALA A 201 5.66 0.18 8.49
CA ALA A 201 4.51 0.74 9.18
C ALA A 201 4.38 0.17 10.60
N ASP A 202 3.95 0.99 11.54
CA ASP A 202 3.27 0.55 12.74
C ASP A 202 1.88 0.04 12.36
N THR A 203 1.49 -1.12 12.85
CA THR A 203 0.24 -1.81 12.49
C THR A 203 -0.76 -1.88 13.64
N GLU A 204 -0.52 -1.22 14.77
CA GLU A 204 -1.37 -1.35 15.96
C GLU A 204 -2.85 -1.07 15.65
N CYS A 205 -3.14 0.03 14.94
CA CYS A 205 -4.51 0.37 14.54
C CYS A 205 -5.11 -0.65 13.57
N PHE A 206 -4.32 -1.17 12.64
CA PHE A 206 -4.77 -2.17 11.68
C PHE A 206 -5.02 -3.54 12.33
N ASP A 207 -4.13 -3.97 13.22
CA ASP A 207 -4.25 -5.24 13.93
C ASP A 207 -5.46 -5.23 14.87
N ALA A 208 -5.73 -4.09 15.54
CA ALA A 208 -6.91 -3.92 16.38
C ALA A 208 -8.24 -3.95 15.60
N LEU A 209 -8.22 -3.62 14.31
CA LEU A 209 -9.40 -3.65 13.45
C LEU A 209 -9.75 -5.06 12.97
N LEU A 210 -8.79 -5.99 12.94
CA LEU A 210 -8.99 -7.33 12.41
C LEU A 210 -9.37 -8.34 13.50
N ASP A 211 -10.40 -9.16 13.27
CA ASP A 211 -10.77 -10.27 14.17
C ASP A 211 -9.71 -11.37 14.23
N GLN A 212 -8.91 -11.49 13.21
CA GLN A 212 -7.83 -12.47 13.08
C GLN A 212 -6.58 -11.78 12.54
N PRO A 213 -5.38 -12.14 13.00
CA PRO A 213 -4.14 -11.55 12.51
C PRO A 213 -4.04 -11.56 10.98
N ALA A 214 -3.44 -10.52 10.43
CA ALA A 214 -3.07 -10.51 9.02
C ALA A 214 -2.02 -11.59 8.72
N VAL A 215 -1.96 -12.04 7.48
CA VAL A 215 -1.04 -13.10 7.06
C VAL A 215 0.37 -12.53 6.88
N GLU A 216 1.36 -13.17 7.49
CA GLU A 216 2.78 -12.85 7.28
C GLU A 216 3.17 -12.98 5.80
N VAL A 217 4.01 -12.07 5.30
CA VAL A 217 4.39 -12.02 3.88
C VAL A 217 5.01 -13.33 3.39
N ILE A 218 5.81 -14.00 4.20
CA ILE A 218 6.46 -15.26 3.84
C ILE A 218 5.43 -16.36 3.57
N ARG A 219 4.44 -16.50 4.45
CA ARG A 219 3.33 -17.45 4.26
C ARG A 219 2.44 -17.06 3.07
N GLY A 220 2.11 -15.79 2.93
CA GLY A 220 1.28 -15.30 1.82
C GLY A 220 1.97 -15.45 0.46
N LEU A 221 3.31 -15.38 0.40
CA LEU A 221 4.09 -15.68 -0.80
C LEU A 221 4.02 -17.16 -1.16
N ASP A 222 4.03 -18.06 -0.19
CA ASP A 222 3.89 -19.50 -0.44
C ASP A 222 2.54 -19.81 -1.12
N GLU A 223 1.46 -19.21 -0.60
CA GLU A 223 0.13 -19.32 -1.20
C GLU A 223 0.12 -18.76 -2.65
N LEU A 224 0.66 -17.55 -2.85
CA LEU A 224 0.71 -16.89 -4.15
C LEU A 224 1.50 -17.70 -5.18
N LEU A 225 2.71 -18.16 -4.83
CA LEU A 225 3.58 -18.92 -5.73
C LEU A 225 3.07 -20.31 -6.05
N THR A 226 2.26 -20.92 -5.18
CA THR A 226 1.60 -22.20 -5.45
C THR A 226 0.50 -22.02 -6.50
N ILE A 227 -0.36 -21.02 -6.33
CA ILE A 227 -1.46 -20.75 -7.26
C ILE A 227 -0.94 -20.34 -8.65
N GLU A 228 0.16 -19.56 -8.72
CA GLU A 228 0.76 -19.15 -10.00
C GLU A 228 1.44 -20.30 -10.78
N ARG A 229 1.68 -21.45 -10.15
CA ARG A 229 2.18 -22.67 -10.85
C ARG A 229 1.10 -23.41 -11.61
N ASP A 230 -0.15 -23.18 -11.24
CA ASP A 230 -1.31 -23.93 -11.78
C ASP A 230 -1.97 -23.17 -12.95
N TRP A 231 -1.36 -22.07 -13.43
CA TRP A 231 -1.73 -21.25 -14.61
C TRP A 231 -0.60 -21.33 -15.66
#